data_55e7f9726766b010dc9a96e5acf2e23a
#
_entry.id   55e7f9726766b010dc9a96e5acf2e23a
#
_cell.length_a   1.000
_cell.length_b   1.000
_cell.length_c   1.000
_cell.angle_alpha   90.00
_cell.angle_beta   90.00
_cell.angle_gamma   90.00
#
_symmetry.space_group_name_H-M   'P 1'
#
loop_
_entity.id
_entity.type
_entity.pdbx_description
1 polymer ?
#
loop_
_entity_poly.entity_id
_entity_poly.type
_entity_poly.pdbx_seq_one_letter_code
_entity_poly.pdbx_strand_id
1 'polypeptide(L)'
;MKLIRCFCFVIFLAPFCAFSQTACPIGTAAGSATCGPTPSASNAGGAINTPPPRPSGEWIKTWGAIAQAPNGDTGVSSGQLSQKDAETDAMNKCGHWGATNCDIRFTYKNQCVVSVDPVSGGPGGSIVSAGSVPAAVELATKNCEKWSGKACKVSFSQCSDPIFKQY
;
A
#
# COMPACT_ATOMS: atom_id res chain seq x y z
N MET A 1 50.96 -15.69 -39.26
CA MET A 1 50.30 -16.94 -38.81
C MET A 1 49.32 -16.61 -37.70
N LYS A 2 48.02 -16.52 -38.01
CA LYS A 2 46.95 -16.17 -37.07
C LYS A 2 46.21 -17.44 -36.66
N LEU A 3 46.29 -17.80 -35.39
CA LEU A 3 45.58 -18.93 -34.80
C LEU A 3 44.16 -18.46 -34.43
N ILE A 4 43.15 -18.93 -35.15
CA ILE A 4 41.75 -18.77 -34.89
C ILE A 4 41.38 -19.79 -33.80
N ARG A 5 41.08 -19.34 -32.59
CA ARG A 5 40.49 -20.15 -31.52
C ARG A 5 38.97 -20.19 -31.71
N CYS A 6 38.45 -21.30 -32.20
CA CYS A 6 37.04 -21.66 -32.16
C CYS A 6 36.62 -21.85 -30.70
N PHE A 7 35.76 -20.94 -30.18
CA PHE A 7 35.08 -21.09 -28.89
C PHE A 7 33.75 -21.81 -29.14
N CYS A 8 33.70 -23.11 -28.85
CA CYS A 8 32.43 -23.85 -28.83
C CYS A 8 31.56 -23.37 -27.70
N PHE A 9 30.48 -22.64 -28.06
CA PHE A 9 29.45 -22.23 -27.14
C PHE A 9 28.50 -23.44 -26.91
N VAL A 10 28.67 -24.13 -25.79
CA VAL A 10 27.77 -25.20 -25.36
C VAL A 10 26.53 -24.49 -24.74
N ILE A 11 25.44 -24.46 -25.49
CA ILE A 11 24.14 -23.98 -25.01
C ILE A 11 23.56 -25.06 -24.09
N PHE A 12 23.60 -24.81 -22.78
CA PHE A 12 22.90 -25.62 -21.79
C PHE A 12 21.41 -25.31 -21.90
N LEU A 13 20.65 -26.18 -22.55
CA LEU A 13 19.17 -26.18 -22.45
C LEU A 13 18.80 -26.70 -21.07
N ALA A 14 18.60 -25.81 -20.11
CA ALA A 14 17.93 -26.14 -18.86
C ALA A 14 16.44 -26.36 -19.14
N PRO A 15 15.83 -27.47 -18.71
CA PRO A 15 14.39 -27.62 -18.78
C PRO A 15 13.76 -26.63 -17.79
N PHE A 16 13.03 -25.64 -18.30
CA PHE A 16 12.15 -24.83 -17.48
C PHE A 16 11.01 -25.72 -16.95
N CYS A 17 11.10 -26.14 -15.68
CA CYS A 17 9.96 -26.69 -14.99
C CYS A 17 8.92 -25.55 -14.87
N ALA A 18 7.93 -25.57 -15.75
CA ALA A 18 6.73 -24.75 -15.61
C ALA A 18 6.00 -25.22 -14.34
N PHE A 19 6.16 -24.50 -13.26
CA PHE A 19 5.26 -24.65 -12.09
C PHE A 19 3.89 -24.19 -12.51
N SER A 20 2.99 -25.15 -12.80
CA SER A 20 1.59 -24.85 -12.95
C SER A 20 1.06 -24.35 -11.59
N GLN A 21 0.82 -23.05 -11.52
CA GLN A 21 0.15 -22.48 -10.36
C GLN A 21 -1.29 -22.98 -10.31
N THR A 22 -1.56 -23.93 -9.44
CA THR A 22 -2.92 -24.32 -9.10
C THR A 22 -3.54 -23.19 -8.31
N ALA A 23 -4.53 -22.49 -8.91
CA ALA A 23 -5.31 -21.47 -8.22
C ALA A 23 -6.20 -22.14 -7.18
N CYS A 24 -5.75 -22.18 -5.92
CA CYS A 24 -6.56 -22.65 -4.81
C CYS A 24 -7.44 -21.50 -4.28
N PRO A 25 -8.70 -21.76 -3.89
CA PRO A 25 -9.50 -20.78 -3.17
C PRO A 25 -8.82 -20.33 -1.88
N ILE A 26 -8.96 -19.06 -1.53
CA ILE A 26 -8.37 -18.49 -0.32
C ILE A 26 -8.83 -19.29 0.91
N GLY A 27 -7.87 -19.82 1.67
CA GLY A 27 -8.12 -20.60 2.89
C GLY A 27 -7.99 -22.11 2.76
N THR A 28 -7.63 -22.63 1.56
CA THR A 28 -7.38 -24.06 1.37
C THR A 28 -5.88 -24.37 1.34
N ALA A 29 -5.46 -25.41 2.08
CA ALA A 29 -4.07 -25.85 2.07
C ALA A 29 -3.72 -26.53 0.73
N ALA A 30 -2.51 -26.29 0.23
CA ALA A 30 -1.98 -26.94 -0.95
C ALA A 30 -1.99 -28.47 -0.76
N GLY A 31 -2.61 -29.21 -1.69
CA GLY A 31 -2.75 -30.67 -1.62
C GLY A 31 -4.08 -31.16 -1.03
N SER A 32 -5.00 -30.28 -0.66
CA SER A 32 -6.36 -30.69 -0.29
C SER A 32 -7.17 -31.13 -1.52
N ALA A 33 -8.23 -31.96 -1.33
CA ALA A 33 -9.08 -32.44 -2.40
C ALA A 33 -9.81 -31.36 -3.21
N THR A 34 -9.81 -30.12 -2.70
CA THR A 34 -10.33 -28.90 -3.35
C THR A 34 -9.26 -28.12 -4.13
N CYS A 35 -8.01 -28.53 -4.09
CA CYS A 35 -6.84 -27.94 -4.74
C CYS A 35 -6.22 -28.91 -5.76
N GLY A 36 -6.99 -29.41 -6.69
CA GLY A 36 -6.49 -30.30 -7.74
C GLY A 36 -6.99 -29.88 -9.12
N PRO A 37 -6.38 -30.40 -10.22
CA PRO A 37 -7.02 -30.31 -11.52
C PRO A 37 -8.39 -30.97 -11.40
N THR A 38 -9.40 -30.23 -11.78
CA THR A 38 -10.80 -30.74 -11.82
C THR A 38 -10.81 -32.08 -12.54
N PRO A 39 -11.20 -33.21 -11.94
CA PRO A 39 -11.34 -34.46 -12.67
C PRO A 39 -12.34 -34.22 -13.80
N SER A 40 -11.92 -34.54 -15.03
CA SER A 40 -12.79 -34.50 -16.20
C SER A 40 -14.11 -35.16 -15.86
N ALA A 41 -15.19 -34.42 -15.97
CA ALA A 41 -16.54 -34.87 -15.65
C ALA A 41 -16.93 -36.04 -16.57
N SER A 42 -16.70 -37.26 -16.13
CA SER A 42 -17.46 -38.45 -16.62
C SER A 42 -18.67 -38.62 -15.71
N ASN A 43 -19.81 -38.23 -16.25
CA ASN A 43 -21.17 -38.62 -15.90
C ASN A 43 -21.39 -39.20 -14.51
N ALA A 44 -21.88 -38.40 -13.56
CA ALA A 44 -22.94 -38.83 -12.65
C ALA A 44 -23.45 -37.69 -11.78
N GLY A 45 -24.72 -37.37 -11.87
CA GLY A 45 -25.48 -36.72 -10.80
C GLY A 45 -25.39 -35.22 -10.74
N GLY A 46 -26.49 -34.57 -11.06
CA GLY A 46 -26.76 -33.13 -11.02
C GLY A 46 -25.86 -32.31 -10.13
N ALA A 47 -25.00 -31.48 -10.78
CA ALA A 47 -24.36 -30.38 -10.11
C ALA A 47 -25.48 -29.48 -9.57
N ILE A 48 -25.69 -29.51 -8.26
CA ILE A 48 -26.48 -28.49 -7.58
C ILE A 48 -25.71 -27.21 -7.84
N ASN A 49 -26.18 -26.38 -8.80
CA ASN A 49 -25.71 -25.02 -8.99
C ASN A 49 -26.07 -24.22 -7.73
N THR A 50 -25.27 -24.39 -6.68
CA THR A 50 -25.33 -23.47 -5.53
C THR A 50 -24.93 -22.11 -6.03
N PRO A 51 -25.82 -21.12 -5.99
CA PRO A 51 -25.44 -19.75 -6.36
C PRO A 51 -24.24 -19.33 -5.53
N PRO A 52 -23.30 -18.53 -6.09
CA PRO A 52 -22.19 -18.01 -5.31
C PRO A 52 -22.71 -17.31 -4.06
N PRO A 53 -22.02 -17.48 -2.91
CA PRO A 53 -22.44 -16.84 -1.67
C PRO A 53 -22.58 -15.33 -1.90
N ARG A 54 -23.68 -14.75 -1.45
CA ARG A 54 -23.89 -13.31 -1.53
C ARG A 54 -22.86 -12.61 -0.65
N PRO A 55 -22.28 -11.48 -1.10
CA PRO A 55 -21.39 -10.70 -0.26
C PRO A 55 -22.09 -10.32 1.06
N SER A 56 -21.41 -10.50 2.17
CA SER A 56 -21.92 -10.15 3.51
C SER A 56 -21.77 -8.66 3.83
N GLY A 57 -21.12 -7.91 2.97
CA GLY A 57 -20.85 -6.48 3.14
C GLY A 57 -19.92 -5.93 2.05
N GLU A 58 -19.52 -4.69 2.21
CA GLU A 58 -18.60 -4.00 1.32
C GLU A 58 -17.48 -3.26 2.08
N TRP A 59 -16.30 -3.14 1.48
CA TRP A 59 -15.22 -2.34 1.99
C TRP A 59 -15.33 -0.90 1.46
N ILE A 60 -15.57 0.05 2.36
CA ILE A 60 -15.63 1.48 2.06
C ILE A 60 -14.22 2.04 2.22
N LYS A 61 -13.69 2.63 1.15
CA LYS A 61 -12.39 3.31 1.18
C LYS A 61 -12.52 4.63 1.92
N THR A 62 -11.54 4.93 2.76
CA THR A 62 -11.50 6.15 3.55
C THR A 62 -10.40 7.09 3.09
N TRP A 63 -10.53 8.36 3.47
CA TRP A 63 -9.61 9.43 3.16
C TRP A 63 -8.96 9.99 4.42
N GLY A 64 -7.74 10.46 4.27
CA GLY A 64 -7.06 11.28 5.24
C GLY A 64 -6.41 12.49 4.58
N ALA A 65 -6.11 13.50 5.39
CA ALA A 65 -5.42 14.71 4.94
C ALA A 65 -4.47 15.24 6.01
N ILE A 66 -3.48 16.00 5.58
CA ILE A 66 -2.55 16.76 6.42
C ILE A 66 -2.67 18.21 6.02
N ALA A 67 -2.97 19.07 6.98
CA ALA A 67 -2.91 20.52 6.86
C ALA A 67 -1.76 21.04 7.71
N GLN A 68 -1.08 22.08 7.24
CA GLN A 68 0.04 22.69 7.96
C GLN A 68 0.02 24.20 7.80
N ALA A 69 0.30 24.89 8.89
CA ALA A 69 0.50 26.33 8.93
C ALA A 69 1.97 26.72 8.83
N PRO A 70 2.29 27.95 8.42
CA PRO A 70 3.69 28.43 8.35
C PRO A 70 4.46 28.42 9.68
N ASN A 71 3.76 28.51 10.80
CA ASN A 71 4.34 28.42 12.14
C ASN A 71 4.65 26.97 12.60
N GLY A 72 4.32 25.97 11.75
CA GLY A 72 4.56 24.54 12.03
C GLY A 72 3.37 23.82 12.63
N ASP A 73 2.27 24.49 13.01
CA ASP A 73 1.05 23.82 13.48
C ASP A 73 0.54 22.87 12.40
N THR A 74 0.20 21.67 12.82
CA THR A 74 -0.19 20.60 11.89
C THR A 74 -1.49 19.95 12.34
N GLY A 75 -2.43 19.82 11.42
CA GLY A 75 -3.67 19.06 11.61
C GLY A 75 -3.67 17.82 10.73
N VAL A 76 -4.09 16.69 11.30
CA VAL A 76 -4.16 15.42 10.60
C VAL A 76 -5.52 14.80 10.75
N SER A 77 -6.08 14.34 9.66
CA SER A 77 -7.33 13.58 9.60
C SER A 77 -7.11 12.19 9.02
N SER A 78 -7.98 11.27 9.39
CA SER A 78 -8.03 9.91 8.83
C SER A 78 -9.44 9.34 8.97
N GLY A 79 -9.73 8.26 8.21
CA GLY A 79 -11.01 7.54 8.33
C GLY A 79 -12.22 8.28 7.78
N GLN A 80 -12.04 9.39 7.06
CA GLN A 80 -13.13 10.15 6.48
C GLN A 80 -13.68 9.51 5.21
N LEU A 81 -14.98 9.65 4.97
CA LEU A 81 -15.65 9.02 3.82
C LEU A 81 -15.44 9.78 2.51
N SER A 82 -15.08 11.06 2.59
CA SER A 82 -14.75 11.88 1.42
C SER A 82 -13.43 12.64 1.61
N GLN A 83 -12.80 12.99 0.50
CA GLN A 83 -11.61 13.85 0.53
C GLN A 83 -11.90 15.20 1.16
N LYS A 84 -13.05 15.79 0.83
CA LYS A 84 -13.47 17.10 1.36
C LYS A 84 -13.61 17.08 2.88
N ASP A 85 -14.20 16.02 3.43
CA ASP A 85 -14.35 15.88 4.88
C ASP A 85 -12.98 15.71 5.55
N ALA A 86 -12.08 14.93 4.92
CA ALA A 86 -10.72 14.78 5.41
C ALA A 86 -9.95 16.11 5.43
N GLU A 87 -10.02 16.87 4.37
CA GLU A 87 -9.40 18.19 4.27
C GLU A 87 -9.98 19.17 5.30
N THR A 88 -11.30 19.20 5.44
CA THR A 88 -11.99 20.07 6.43
C THR A 88 -11.58 19.72 7.86
N ASP A 89 -11.55 18.44 8.22
CA ASP A 89 -11.14 17.97 9.54
C ASP A 89 -9.66 18.30 9.81
N ALA A 90 -8.77 18.09 8.83
CA ALA A 90 -7.37 18.44 8.95
C ALA A 90 -7.15 19.96 9.14
N MET A 91 -7.87 20.79 8.38
CA MET A 91 -7.83 22.25 8.52
C MET A 91 -8.30 22.72 9.90
N ASN A 92 -9.41 22.16 10.39
CA ASN A 92 -9.94 22.48 11.72
C ASN A 92 -8.94 22.11 12.82
N LYS A 93 -8.30 20.93 12.72
CA LYS A 93 -7.27 20.49 13.68
C LYS A 93 -6.02 21.36 13.64
N CYS A 94 -5.59 21.79 12.46
CA CYS A 94 -4.46 22.70 12.29
C CYS A 94 -4.75 24.06 12.95
N GLY A 95 -5.97 24.59 12.75
CA GLY A 95 -6.39 25.87 13.35
C GLY A 95 -6.70 25.81 14.85
N HIS A 96 -6.79 24.61 15.44
CA HIS A 96 -7.22 24.45 16.85
C HIS A 96 -6.29 25.18 17.84
N TRP A 97 -5.02 25.32 17.54
CA TRP A 97 -4.01 25.98 18.37
C TRP A 97 -3.84 27.47 18.03
N GLY A 98 -4.73 28.03 17.20
CA GLY A 98 -4.72 29.45 16.84
C GLY A 98 -4.02 29.78 15.49
N ALA A 99 -3.58 28.79 14.75
CA ALA A 99 -3.07 29.00 13.41
C ALA A 99 -4.18 29.47 12.46
N THR A 100 -3.95 30.58 11.75
CA THR A 100 -4.94 31.19 10.84
C THR A 100 -4.72 30.87 9.37
N ASN A 101 -3.51 30.40 9.01
CA ASN A 101 -3.09 30.20 7.62
C ASN A 101 -2.69 28.73 7.39
N CYS A 102 -3.61 27.81 7.69
CA CYS A 102 -3.43 26.38 7.40
C CYS A 102 -3.72 26.10 5.94
N ASP A 103 -2.84 25.34 5.30
CA ASP A 103 -3.01 24.85 3.92
C ASP A 103 -2.95 23.33 3.89
N ILE A 104 -3.73 22.71 3.00
CA ILE A 104 -3.63 21.28 2.75
C ILE A 104 -2.28 20.96 2.06
N ARG A 105 -1.46 20.17 2.74
CA ARG A 105 -0.15 19.75 2.25
C ARG A 105 -0.18 18.41 1.56
N PHE A 106 -1.06 17.51 2.00
CA PHE A 106 -1.14 16.15 1.50
C PHE A 106 -2.52 15.54 1.73
N THR A 107 -3.01 14.75 0.77
CA THR A 107 -4.20 13.91 0.92
C THR A 107 -3.86 12.47 0.56
N TYR A 108 -4.48 11.51 1.23
CA TYR A 108 -4.25 10.10 0.98
C TYR A 108 -5.56 9.31 1.10
N LYS A 109 -5.65 8.20 0.39
CA LYS A 109 -6.85 7.37 0.35
C LYS A 109 -6.48 5.92 0.57
N ASN A 110 -7.08 5.30 1.59
CA ASN A 110 -6.89 3.86 1.87
C ASN A 110 -5.41 3.45 1.96
N GLN A 111 -4.61 4.32 2.59
CA GLN A 111 -3.17 4.19 2.74
C GLN A 111 -2.72 4.68 4.12
N CYS A 112 -1.48 4.38 4.48
CA CYS A 112 -0.79 5.01 5.60
C CYS A 112 0.09 6.15 5.09
N VAL A 113 0.10 7.27 5.81
CA VAL A 113 0.98 8.42 5.56
C VAL A 113 2.04 8.51 6.65
N VAL A 114 3.23 8.91 6.29
CA VAL A 114 4.35 9.15 7.20
C VAL A 114 4.98 10.49 6.86
N SER A 115 5.26 11.28 7.89
CA SER A 115 6.12 12.46 7.83
C SER A 115 7.45 12.15 8.48
N VAL A 116 8.52 12.54 7.81
CA VAL A 116 9.91 12.34 8.25
C VAL A 116 10.62 13.66 8.15
N ASP A 117 11.33 14.05 9.22
CA ASP A 117 12.07 15.30 9.30
C ASP A 117 13.54 15.08 9.63
N PRO A 118 14.46 15.99 9.18
CA PRO A 118 15.87 15.93 9.55
C PRO A 118 16.04 15.97 11.08
N VAL A 119 16.85 15.07 11.64
CA VAL A 119 17.12 15.01 13.09
C VAL A 119 17.65 16.33 13.65
N SER A 120 18.47 17.03 12.87
CA SER A 120 19.03 18.33 13.26
C SER A 120 18.10 19.52 12.96
N GLY A 121 16.87 19.24 12.51
CA GLY A 121 15.94 20.28 12.08
C GLY A 121 16.30 20.93 10.75
N GLY A 122 15.47 21.88 10.32
CA GLY A 122 15.64 22.63 9.07
C GLY A 122 14.85 22.03 7.91
N PRO A 123 15.02 22.54 6.68
CA PRO A 123 14.29 22.09 5.50
C PRO A 123 14.73 20.70 5.04
N GLY A 124 13.87 20.04 4.25
CA GLY A 124 14.17 18.75 3.62
C GLY A 124 13.37 17.58 4.18
N GLY A 125 12.35 17.84 5.02
CA GLY A 125 11.39 16.83 5.42
C GLY A 125 10.62 16.21 4.24
N SER A 126 10.02 15.04 4.46
CA SER A 126 9.28 14.32 3.43
C SER A 126 7.98 13.76 3.98
N ILE A 127 6.90 13.93 3.22
CA ILE A 127 5.59 13.31 3.48
C ILE A 127 5.32 12.32 2.36
N VAL A 128 5.03 11.07 2.70
CA VAL A 128 4.79 9.98 1.74
C VAL A 128 3.64 9.12 2.23
N SER A 129 2.83 8.61 1.31
CA SER A 129 1.84 7.57 1.60
C SER A 129 2.18 6.26 0.90
N ALA A 130 1.86 5.15 1.57
CA ALA A 130 2.02 3.80 1.05
C ALA A 130 0.98 2.85 1.66
N GLY A 131 0.92 1.61 1.17
CA GLY A 131 -0.01 0.60 1.67
C GLY A 131 0.23 0.15 3.12
N SER A 132 1.37 0.52 3.72
CA SER A 132 1.69 0.23 5.13
C SER A 132 2.66 1.27 5.69
N VAL A 133 2.65 1.43 7.03
CA VAL A 133 3.59 2.33 7.72
C VAL A 133 5.05 1.98 7.41
N PRO A 134 5.53 0.72 7.48
CA PRO A 134 6.92 0.40 7.15
C PRO A 134 7.33 0.82 5.73
N ALA A 135 6.47 0.59 4.73
CA ALA A 135 6.75 0.98 3.35
C ALA A 135 6.79 2.51 3.19
N ALA A 136 5.89 3.24 3.87
CA ALA A 136 5.90 4.70 3.86
C ALA A 136 7.15 5.27 4.56
N VAL A 137 7.58 4.68 5.69
CA VAL A 137 8.80 5.07 6.41
C VAL A 137 10.03 4.93 5.53
N GLU A 138 10.19 3.78 4.87
CA GLU A 138 11.34 3.54 3.98
C GLU A 138 11.43 4.61 2.89
N LEU A 139 10.31 4.88 2.20
CA LEU A 139 10.26 5.87 1.12
C LEU A 139 10.49 7.30 1.62
N ALA A 140 9.82 7.68 2.73
CA ALA A 140 9.94 9.02 3.30
C ALA A 140 11.35 9.30 3.82
N THR A 141 11.97 8.34 4.51
CA THR A 141 13.35 8.45 5.01
C THR A 141 14.33 8.64 3.87
N LYS A 142 14.24 7.80 2.83
CA LYS A 142 15.06 7.90 1.62
C LYS A 142 14.98 9.29 0.96
N ASN A 143 13.75 9.81 0.83
CA ASN A 143 13.53 11.13 0.26
C ASN A 143 14.10 12.24 1.14
N CYS A 144 13.85 12.19 2.45
CA CYS A 144 14.33 13.15 3.41
C CYS A 144 15.87 13.20 3.43
N GLU A 145 16.55 12.06 3.50
CA GLU A 145 18.01 11.97 3.49
C GLU A 145 18.61 12.49 2.18
N LYS A 146 17.96 12.17 1.04
CA LYS A 146 18.38 12.65 -0.28
C LYS A 146 18.29 14.17 -0.39
N TRP A 147 17.23 14.79 0.14
CA TRP A 147 16.99 16.22 -0.01
C TRP A 147 17.69 17.06 1.06
N SER A 148 17.75 16.55 2.30
CA SER A 148 18.40 17.28 3.40
C SER A 148 19.90 17.02 3.49
N GLY A 149 20.40 15.91 2.95
CA GLY A 149 21.77 15.43 3.17
C GLY A 149 22.07 15.04 4.62
N LYS A 150 21.04 14.80 5.45
CA LYS A 150 21.12 14.57 6.89
C LYS A 150 20.36 13.32 7.27
N ALA A 151 20.70 12.76 8.44
CA ALA A 151 19.89 11.69 9.05
C ALA A 151 18.48 12.20 9.38
N CYS A 152 17.48 11.38 9.12
CA CYS A 152 16.08 11.72 9.26
C CYS A 152 15.38 10.81 10.27
N LYS A 153 14.33 11.31 10.92
CA LYS A 153 13.48 10.57 11.86
C LYS A 153 12.01 10.73 11.51
N VAL A 154 11.22 9.70 11.81
CA VAL A 154 9.76 9.78 11.73
C VAL A 154 9.25 10.78 12.76
N SER A 155 8.52 11.78 12.31
CA SER A 155 7.83 12.76 13.16
C SER A 155 6.37 12.38 13.38
N PHE A 156 5.78 11.67 12.40
CA PHE A 156 4.37 11.34 12.46
C PHE A 156 4.05 10.17 11.52
N SER A 157 3.06 9.34 11.93
CA SER A 157 2.49 8.28 11.08
C SER A 157 1.00 8.09 11.37
N GLN A 158 0.19 7.92 10.33
CA GLN A 158 -1.25 7.68 10.44
C GLN A 158 -1.75 6.84 9.26
N CYS A 159 -2.72 5.94 9.50
CA CYS A 159 -3.38 5.20 8.43
C CYS A 159 -4.84 5.65 8.28
N SER A 160 -5.35 5.60 7.05
CA SER A 160 -6.76 5.71 6.72
C SER A 160 -7.21 4.36 6.17
N ASP A 161 -7.51 3.44 7.09
CA ASP A 161 -7.89 2.08 6.77
C ASP A 161 -9.33 2.01 6.24
N PRO A 162 -9.64 1.07 5.32
CA PRO A 162 -11.01 0.88 4.85
C PRO A 162 -11.93 0.39 5.97
N ILE A 163 -13.19 0.77 5.91
CA ILE A 163 -14.22 0.37 6.87
C ILE A 163 -15.07 -0.72 6.22
N PHE A 164 -15.26 -1.85 6.90
CA PHE A 164 -16.21 -2.88 6.44
C PHE A 164 -17.62 -2.51 6.87
N LYS A 165 -18.51 -2.34 5.89
CA LYS A 165 -19.94 -2.13 6.11
C LYS A 165 -20.68 -3.42 5.80
N GLN A 166 -21.26 -4.02 6.83
CA GLN A 166 -22.09 -5.22 6.71
C GLN A 166 -23.46 -4.86 6.17
N TYR A 167 -24.04 -5.74 5.31
CA TYR A 167 -25.43 -5.60 4.80
C TYR A 167 -26.45 -6.11 5.80
#